data_e950e9d6d75567bb833a41bf9b455707
#
_entry.id   e950e9d6d75567bb833a41bf9b455707
#
_cell.length_a   1.000
_cell.length_b   1.000
_cell.length_c   1.000
_cell.angle_alpha   90.00
_cell.angle_beta   90.00
_cell.angle_gamma   90.00
#
_symmetry.space_group_name_H-M   'P 1'
#
loop_
_entity.id
_entity.type
_entity.pdbx_description
1 polymer ?
#
loop_
_entity_poly.entity_id
_entity_poly.type
_entity_poly.pdbx_seq_one_letter_code
_entity_poly.pdbx_strand_id
1 'polypeptide(L)'
;SACQSNRLPRVEATYELPDRFVIVYDYVPGSTLAQIVEENGRLAPNAAVQLIDQICEAVQELHQHGVIHRDITPANIIVAQDGAHLIDFGIARIRSEASNRSRDTTALGTYGFASPEQYGFAKTDARSDVFSLGRLLGFMLTGVYPDASDYEQRLADDDAVPARLRAVIGYACAFEPSKRPQ
;
A
#
# COMPACT_ATOMS: atom_id res chain seq x y z
N SER A 1 21.71 2.06 6.21
CA SER A 1 21.89 1.25 4.99
C SER A 1 20.75 1.61 4.05
N ALA A 2 21.08 1.89 2.78
CA ALA A 2 20.06 2.21 1.77
C ALA A 2 19.27 0.93 1.44
N CYS A 3 17.95 1.06 1.26
CA CYS A 3 17.13 0.03 0.65
C CYS A 3 17.73 -0.33 -0.71
N GLN A 4 17.81 -1.62 -1.03
CA GLN A 4 18.44 -2.11 -2.26
C GLN A 4 17.41 -2.57 -3.30
N SER A 5 16.11 -2.51 -2.97
CA SER A 5 15.05 -2.92 -3.89
C SER A 5 15.00 -2.02 -5.12
N ASN A 6 14.99 -2.62 -6.29
CA ASN A 6 14.72 -1.91 -7.54
C ASN A 6 13.26 -1.42 -7.64
N ARG A 7 12.40 -1.76 -6.67
CA ARG A 7 10.98 -1.39 -6.62
C ARG A 7 10.71 -0.13 -5.80
N LEU A 8 11.75 0.45 -5.20
CA LEU A 8 11.70 1.69 -4.43
C LEU A 8 12.56 2.73 -5.11
N PRO A 9 12.11 3.99 -5.26
CA PRO A 9 12.94 5.04 -5.82
C PRO A 9 14.13 5.30 -4.88
N ARG A 10 15.30 5.48 -5.45
CA ARG A 10 16.50 5.81 -4.70
C ARG A 10 16.39 7.24 -4.18
N VAL A 11 16.63 7.41 -2.89
CA VAL A 11 16.73 8.75 -2.28
C VAL A 11 18.08 9.35 -2.67
N GLU A 12 18.06 10.48 -3.36
CA GLU A 12 19.25 11.21 -3.78
C GLU A 12 19.74 12.22 -2.72
N ALA A 13 18.79 12.92 -2.09
CA ALA A 13 19.09 13.92 -1.06
C ALA A 13 17.92 14.12 -0.09
N THR A 14 18.26 14.60 1.09
CA THR A 14 17.28 15.07 2.07
C THR A 14 17.69 16.45 2.59
N TYR A 15 16.72 17.33 2.76
CA TYR A 15 16.93 18.66 3.29
C TYR A 15 15.97 18.93 4.44
N GLU A 16 16.50 19.43 5.53
CA GLU A 16 15.71 19.93 6.66
C GLU A 16 15.62 21.46 6.54
N LEU A 17 14.41 21.96 6.33
CA LEU A 17 14.10 23.38 6.27
C LEU A 17 13.40 23.79 7.56
N PRO A 18 13.33 25.09 7.91
CA PRO A 18 12.74 25.53 9.18
C PRO A 18 11.28 25.10 9.38
N ASP A 19 10.52 24.87 8.31
CA ASP A 19 9.10 24.58 8.30
C ASP A 19 8.71 23.25 7.66
N ARG A 20 9.70 22.56 7.02
CA ARG A 20 9.44 21.31 6.28
C ARG A 20 10.67 20.45 6.09
N PHE A 21 10.44 19.17 5.83
CA PHE A 21 11.45 18.22 5.37
C PHE A 21 11.26 17.95 3.88
N VAL A 22 12.33 17.98 3.10
CA VAL A 22 12.30 17.72 1.65
C VAL A 22 13.11 16.47 1.35
N ILE A 23 12.51 15.52 0.64
CA ILE A 23 13.17 14.33 0.15
C ILE A 23 13.21 14.42 -1.37
N VAL A 24 14.40 14.24 -1.95
CA VAL A 24 14.61 14.15 -3.40
C VAL A 24 14.95 12.70 -3.73
N TYR A 25 14.24 12.14 -4.68
CA TYR A 25 14.46 10.77 -5.13
C TYR A 25 14.36 10.66 -6.65
N ASP A 26 14.86 9.54 -7.20
CA ASP A 26 14.85 9.26 -8.63
C ASP A 26 13.42 9.34 -9.19
N TYR A 27 13.29 9.93 -10.37
CA TYR A 27 12.02 9.92 -11.09
C TYR A 27 11.78 8.53 -11.70
N VAL A 28 10.62 7.95 -11.41
CA VAL A 28 10.16 6.68 -11.98
C VAL A 28 9.22 6.99 -13.16
N PRO A 29 9.62 6.71 -14.41
CA PRO A 29 8.78 6.96 -15.57
C PRO A 29 7.71 5.87 -15.69
N GLY A 30 6.44 6.26 -15.85
CA GLY A 30 5.32 5.33 -16.00
C GLY A 30 3.99 5.99 -15.65
N SER A 31 2.90 5.22 -15.72
CA SER A 31 1.58 5.65 -15.28
C SER A 31 1.31 5.12 -13.88
N THR A 32 0.52 5.85 -13.11
CA THR A 32 0.05 5.31 -11.82
C THR A 32 -0.89 4.13 -12.05
N LEU A 33 -0.93 3.23 -11.10
CA LEU A 33 -1.89 2.11 -11.14
C LEU A 33 -3.34 2.64 -11.14
N ALA A 34 -3.60 3.78 -10.48
CA ALA A 34 -4.89 4.45 -10.53
C ALA A 34 -5.27 4.82 -11.98
N GLN A 35 -4.38 5.53 -12.69
CA GLN A 35 -4.60 5.90 -14.10
C GLN A 35 -4.85 4.68 -14.99
N ILE A 36 -4.05 3.61 -14.83
CA ILE A 36 -4.19 2.39 -15.63
C ILE A 36 -5.57 1.76 -15.44
N VAL A 37 -6.04 1.67 -14.20
CA VAL A 37 -7.35 1.07 -13.90
C VAL A 37 -8.49 2.01 -14.33
N GLU A 38 -8.34 3.32 -14.19
CA GLU A 38 -9.32 4.31 -14.65
C GLU A 38 -9.49 4.30 -16.17
N GLU A 39 -8.39 4.15 -16.91
CA GLU A 39 -8.40 4.15 -18.38
C GLU A 39 -8.82 2.80 -18.99
N ASN A 40 -8.40 1.69 -18.40
CA ASN A 40 -8.53 0.36 -19.00
C ASN A 40 -9.51 -0.56 -18.25
N GLY A 41 -10.03 -0.12 -17.11
CA GLY A 41 -10.83 -0.94 -16.21
C GLY A 41 -9.98 -1.87 -15.36
N ARG A 42 -10.63 -2.85 -14.73
CA ARG A 42 -9.97 -3.84 -13.85
C ARG A 42 -8.88 -4.64 -14.57
N LEU A 43 -7.92 -5.10 -13.80
CA LEU A 43 -6.85 -5.96 -14.31
C LEU A 43 -7.28 -7.43 -14.38
N ALA A 44 -6.71 -8.16 -15.33
CA ALA A 44 -6.81 -9.62 -15.33
C ALA A 44 -6.13 -10.20 -14.05
N PRO A 45 -6.67 -11.29 -13.46
CA PRO A 45 -6.15 -11.84 -12.20
C PRO A 45 -4.65 -12.12 -12.19
N ASN A 46 -4.10 -12.64 -13.29
CA ASN A 46 -2.66 -12.93 -13.37
C ASN A 46 -1.83 -11.63 -13.37
N ALA A 47 -2.27 -10.58 -14.06
CA ALA A 47 -1.59 -9.29 -14.06
C ALA A 47 -1.64 -8.64 -12.67
N ALA A 48 -2.80 -8.69 -12.00
CA ALA A 48 -2.94 -8.18 -10.63
C ALA A 48 -2.01 -8.93 -9.65
N VAL A 49 -1.89 -10.26 -9.78
CA VAL A 49 -0.99 -11.07 -8.94
C VAL A 49 0.47 -10.71 -9.20
N GLN A 50 0.88 -10.53 -10.45
CA GLN A 50 2.26 -10.12 -10.76
C GLN A 50 2.62 -8.75 -10.18
N LEU A 51 1.71 -7.77 -10.29
CA LEU A 51 1.96 -6.44 -9.74
C LEU A 51 1.98 -6.43 -8.22
N ILE A 52 1.01 -7.12 -7.56
CA ILE A 52 0.97 -7.15 -6.10
C ILE A 52 2.19 -7.86 -5.51
N ASP A 53 2.71 -8.90 -6.17
CA ASP A 53 3.92 -9.60 -5.75
C ASP A 53 5.13 -8.65 -5.73
N GLN A 54 5.33 -7.88 -6.79
CA GLN A 54 6.39 -6.85 -6.86
C GLN A 54 6.25 -5.75 -5.81
N ILE A 55 5.01 -5.34 -5.51
CA ILE A 55 4.76 -4.35 -4.46
C ILE A 55 5.03 -4.96 -3.07
N CYS A 56 4.70 -6.24 -2.87
CA CYS A 56 5.03 -6.96 -1.64
C CYS A 56 6.55 -7.03 -1.42
N GLU A 57 7.35 -7.24 -2.47
CA GLU A 57 8.83 -7.19 -2.38
C GLU A 57 9.31 -5.83 -1.86
N ALA A 58 8.78 -4.72 -2.41
CA ALA A 58 9.10 -3.38 -1.96
C ALA A 58 8.74 -3.14 -0.48
N VAL A 59 7.52 -3.54 -0.09
CA VAL A 59 7.02 -3.38 1.27
C VAL A 59 7.80 -4.25 2.25
N GLN A 60 8.16 -5.47 1.87
CA GLN A 60 8.97 -6.36 2.69
C GLN A 60 10.34 -5.74 2.99
N GLU A 61 10.98 -5.12 2.00
CA GLU A 61 12.26 -4.43 2.21
C GLU A 61 12.11 -3.25 3.18
N LEU A 62 11.07 -2.43 3.05
CA LEU A 62 10.77 -1.36 4.00
C LEU A 62 10.62 -1.92 5.43
N HIS A 63 9.87 -3.00 5.58
CA HIS A 63 9.64 -3.62 6.89
C HIS A 63 10.93 -4.18 7.51
N GLN A 64 11.83 -4.77 6.71
CA GLN A 64 13.15 -5.23 7.17
C GLN A 64 14.02 -4.08 7.70
N HIS A 65 13.83 -2.86 7.18
CA HIS A 65 14.48 -1.65 7.67
C HIS A 65 13.68 -0.94 8.79
N GLY A 66 12.61 -1.56 9.26
CA GLY A 66 11.75 -1.00 10.31
C GLY A 66 10.88 0.17 9.86
N VAL A 67 10.67 0.34 8.55
CA VAL A 67 9.82 1.38 7.96
C VAL A 67 8.44 0.80 7.65
N ILE A 68 7.38 1.48 8.09
CA ILE A 68 5.98 1.18 7.75
C ILE A 68 5.51 2.28 6.83
N HIS A 69 4.97 1.93 5.64
CA HIS A 69 4.61 2.89 4.59
C HIS A 69 3.35 3.68 4.93
N ARG A 70 2.26 3.01 5.33
CA ARG A 70 0.97 3.55 5.78
C ARG A 70 0.08 4.20 4.72
N ASP A 71 0.55 4.35 3.49
CA ASP A 71 -0.23 4.93 2.39
C ASP A 71 -0.02 4.17 1.08
N ILE A 72 -0.19 2.84 1.11
CA ILE A 72 -0.16 2.00 -0.07
C ILE A 72 -1.49 2.15 -0.80
N THR A 73 -1.48 2.94 -1.87
CA THR A 73 -2.64 3.27 -2.71
C THR A 73 -2.30 3.16 -4.18
N PRO A 74 -3.29 3.03 -5.08
CA PRO A 74 -3.02 2.97 -6.52
C PRO A 74 -2.36 4.24 -7.08
N ALA A 75 -2.50 5.39 -6.43
CA ALA A 75 -1.83 6.63 -6.81
C ALA A 75 -0.33 6.62 -6.48
N ASN A 76 0.07 5.83 -5.48
CA ASN A 76 1.45 5.70 -5.02
C ASN A 76 2.18 4.49 -5.63
N ILE A 77 1.58 3.85 -6.63
CA ILE A 77 2.20 2.78 -7.42
C ILE A 77 2.39 3.27 -8.85
N ILE A 78 3.64 3.31 -9.32
CA ILE A 78 3.98 3.54 -10.72
C ILE A 78 4.21 2.20 -11.40
N VAL A 79 3.54 1.98 -12.52
CA VAL A 79 3.78 0.83 -13.38
C VAL A 79 4.69 1.29 -14.51
N ALA A 80 5.96 0.91 -14.44
CA ALA A 80 7.01 1.20 -15.40
C ALA A 80 7.24 0.00 -16.34
N GLN A 81 8.20 0.13 -17.27
CA GLN A 81 8.54 -0.97 -18.18
C GLN A 81 9.12 -2.21 -17.49
N ASP A 82 9.80 -2.01 -16.37
CA ASP A 82 10.43 -3.06 -15.56
C ASP A 82 9.52 -3.56 -14.41
N GLY A 83 8.31 -3.02 -14.29
CA GLY A 83 7.29 -3.46 -13.35
C GLY A 83 6.77 -2.36 -12.41
N ALA A 84 6.19 -2.78 -11.29
CA ALA A 84 5.61 -1.87 -10.30
C ALA A 84 6.68 -1.29 -9.37
N HIS A 85 6.55 0.01 -9.08
CA HIS A 85 7.37 0.75 -8.12
C HIS A 85 6.47 1.43 -7.10
N LEU A 86 6.81 1.27 -5.82
CA LEU A 86 6.13 1.95 -4.72
C LEU A 86 6.82 3.29 -4.46
N ILE A 87 6.08 4.37 -4.57
CA ILE A 87 6.57 5.75 -4.39
C ILE A 87 5.87 6.42 -3.21
N ASP A 88 6.36 7.59 -2.82
CA ASP A 88 5.80 8.47 -1.78
C ASP A 88 5.83 7.91 -0.35
N PHE A 89 6.84 8.34 0.38
CA PHE A 89 7.06 8.00 1.79
C PHE A 89 6.55 9.11 2.75
N GLY A 90 5.62 9.97 2.31
CA GLY A 90 5.22 11.19 3.03
C GLY A 90 4.66 10.96 4.43
N ILE A 91 4.07 9.80 4.70
CA ILE A 91 3.55 9.43 6.01
C ILE A 91 4.22 8.18 6.62
N ALA A 92 5.31 7.72 6.00
CA ALA A 92 6.07 6.58 6.50
C ALA A 92 6.60 6.83 7.92
N ARG A 93 6.61 5.79 8.75
CA ARG A 93 7.13 5.84 10.12
C ARG A 93 8.27 4.85 10.31
N ILE A 94 9.39 5.35 10.84
CA ILE A 94 10.49 4.49 11.28
C ILE A 94 10.10 3.87 12.63
N ARG A 95 10.23 2.54 12.73
CA ARG A 95 10.06 1.79 13.98
C ARG A 95 11.22 2.08 14.91
N SER A 96 11.15 3.16 15.72
CA SER A 96 12.14 3.44 16.76
C SER A 96 11.66 2.91 18.10
N GLU A 97 12.54 2.30 18.89
CA GLU A 97 12.26 1.84 20.26
C GLU A 97 11.86 2.99 21.20
N ALA A 98 12.19 4.23 20.84
CA ALA A 98 11.88 5.42 21.63
C ALA A 98 10.44 5.94 21.53
N SER A 99 9.63 5.44 20.60
CA SER A 99 8.27 5.96 20.38
C SER A 99 7.19 5.23 21.19
N ASN A 100 7.43 4.96 22.46
CA ASN A 100 6.40 4.49 23.39
C ASN A 100 5.37 5.57 23.78
N ARG A 101 5.42 6.75 23.17
CA ARG A 101 4.55 7.90 23.47
C ARG A 101 3.90 8.42 22.21
N SER A 102 2.68 8.08 22.12
CA SER A 102 1.48 8.71 21.53
C SER A 102 0.68 7.73 20.69
N ARG A 103 -0.61 7.63 21.04
CA ARG A 103 -1.65 7.18 20.14
C ARG A 103 -1.50 8.01 18.86
N ASP A 104 -1.52 7.36 17.70
CA ASP A 104 -1.65 8.07 16.44
C ASP A 104 -2.96 8.88 16.51
N THR A 105 -2.88 10.14 16.92
CA THR A 105 -4.05 11.00 17.19
C THR A 105 -4.59 11.68 15.94
N THR A 106 -3.93 11.44 14.80
CA THR A 106 -4.35 11.98 13.51
C THR A 106 -4.71 10.80 12.61
N ALA A 107 -5.91 10.79 12.03
CA ALA A 107 -6.27 9.83 10.99
C ALA A 107 -5.29 10.02 9.81
N LEU A 108 -4.45 9.01 9.56
CA LEU A 108 -3.40 9.03 8.55
C LEU A 108 -3.72 7.96 7.51
N GLY A 109 -3.64 8.32 6.24
CA GLY A 109 -3.81 7.42 5.11
C GLY A 109 -5.05 7.71 4.27
N THR A 110 -5.07 7.17 3.08
CA THR A 110 -6.12 7.37 2.09
C THR A 110 -7.34 6.53 2.45
N TYR A 111 -8.53 7.16 2.50
CA TYR A 111 -9.78 6.50 2.83
C TYR A 111 -10.03 5.29 1.92
N GLY A 112 -10.53 4.19 2.49
CA GLY A 112 -10.72 2.92 1.79
C GLY A 112 -9.48 2.01 1.77
N PHE A 113 -8.27 2.56 1.72
CA PHE A 113 -7.01 1.78 1.73
C PHE A 113 -6.37 1.73 3.12
N ALA A 114 -6.54 2.76 3.95
CA ALA A 114 -5.99 2.82 5.29
C ALA A 114 -6.63 1.75 6.20
N SER A 115 -5.79 1.10 7.00
CA SER A 115 -6.22 0.08 7.95
C SER A 115 -7.01 0.68 9.13
N PRO A 116 -7.90 -0.09 9.78
CA PRO A 116 -8.70 0.40 10.91
C PRO A 116 -7.86 1.03 12.02
N GLU A 117 -6.69 0.48 12.33
CA GLU A 117 -5.80 1.01 13.36
C GLU A 117 -5.23 2.38 13.02
N GLN A 118 -5.13 2.77 11.74
CA GLN A 118 -4.72 4.12 11.33
C GLN A 118 -5.74 5.19 11.69
N TYR A 119 -6.98 4.79 11.98
CA TYR A 119 -8.03 5.66 12.51
C TYR A 119 -8.06 5.69 14.05
N GLY A 120 -7.01 5.19 14.70
CA GLY A 120 -6.85 5.28 16.15
C GLY A 120 -7.44 4.09 16.95
N PHE A 121 -7.87 3.02 16.30
CA PHE A 121 -8.40 1.84 16.99
C PHE A 121 -7.31 0.99 17.67
N ALA A 122 -6.07 1.04 17.15
CA ALA A 122 -4.93 0.33 17.71
C ALA A 122 -3.60 0.99 17.30
N LYS A 123 -2.46 0.45 17.77
CA LYS A 123 -1.14 0.86 17.32
C LYS A 123 -0.86 0.30 15.93
N THR A 124 -0.38 1.15 15.01
CA THR A 124 0.03 0.73 13.67
C THR A 124 1.35 -0.04 13.69
N ASP A 125 1.41 -1.12 12.93
CA ASP A 125 2.63 -1.91 12.66
C ASP A 125 2.66 -2.37 11.19
N ALA A 126 3.58 -3.26 10.81
CA ALA A 126 3.73 -3.79 9.47
C ALA A 126 2.41 -4.36 8.87
N ARG A 127 1.51 -4.86 9.72
CA ARG A 127 0.22 -5.42 9.32
C ARG A 127 -0.78 -4.35 8.84
N SER A 128 -0.51 -3.07 9.09
CA SER A 128 -1.26 -1.97 8.49
C SER A 128 -1.03 -1.92 6.97
N ASP A 129 0.21 -2.11 6.53
CA ASP A 129 0.53 -2.19 5.09
C ASP A 129 -0.05 -3.45 4.45
N VAL A 130 -0.11 -4.58 5.18
CA VAL A 130 -0.76 -5.81 4.70
C VAL A 130 -2.25 -5.59 4.40
N PHE A 131 -2.95 -4.82 5.25
CA PHE A 131 -4.33 -4.44 5.01
C PHE A 131 -4.46 -3.62 3.71
N SER A 132 -3.61 -2.61 3.55
CA SER A 132 -3.61 -1.76 2.34
C SER A 132 -3.29 -2.56 1.07
N LEU A 133 -2.36 -3.53 1.13
CA LEU A 133 -2.08 -4.46 0.02
C LEU A 133 -3.30 -5.32 -0.34
N GLY A 134 -4.05 -5.79 0.64
CA GLY A 134 -5.30 -6.51 0.40
C GLY A 134 -6.35 -5.64 -0.31
N ARG A 135 -6.53 -4.38 0.14
CA ARG A 135 -7.43 -3.42 -0.51
C ARG A 135 -6.96 -3.07 -1.92
N LEU A 136 -5.66 -2.91 -2.13
CA LEU A 136 -5.07 -2.65 -3.44
C LEU A 136 -5.32 -3.80 -4.42
N LEU A 137 -5.14 -5.05 -3.97
CA LEU A 137 -5.44 -6.23 -4.79
C LEU A 137 -6.93 -6.27 -5.16
N GLY A 138 -7.82 -6.01 -4.21
CA GLY A 138 -9.26 -5.92 -4.46
C GLY A 138 -9.60 -4.84 -5.49
N PHE A 139 -9.01 -3.64 -5.39
CA PHE A 139 -9.16 -2.57 -6.38
C PHE A 139 -8.72 -3.01 -7.78
N MET A 140 -7.54 -3.63 -7.91
CA MET A 140 -7.06 -4.12 -9.20
C MET A 140 -8.01 -5.13 -9.86
N LEU A 141 -8.61 -6.01 -9.06
CA LEU A 141 -9.48 -7.08 -9.56
C LEU A 141 -10.91 -6.63 -9.87
N THR A 142 -11.41 -5.62 -9.17
CA THR A 142 -12.79 -5.12 -9.35
C THR A 142 -12.87 -3.86 -10.22
N GLY A 143 -11.80 -3.06 -10.25
CA GLY A 143 -11.82 -1.71 -10.83
C GLY A 143 -12.59 -0.70 -9.99
N VAL A 144 -12.96 -1.06 -8.75
CA VAL A 144 -13.78 -0.24 -7.86
C VAL A 144 -12.97 0.16 -6.63
N TYR A 145 -13.02 1.44 -6.28
CA TYR A 145 -12.35 1.94 -5.08
C TYR A 145 -12.97 1.34 -3.81
N PRO A 146 -12.16 0.95 -2.81
CA PRO A 146 -12.64 0.24 -1.62
C PRO A 146 -13.57 1.04 -0.70
N ASP A 147 -13.69 2.35 -0.91
CA ASP A 147 -14.64 3.25 -0.22
C ASP A 147 -16.00 3.36 -0.92
N ALA A 148 -16.15 2.80 -2.13
CA ALA A 148 -17.43 2.74 -2.82
C ALA A 148 -18.40 1.79 -2.11
N SER A 149 -19.67 2.18 -2.05
CA SER A 149 -20.73 1.45 -1.33
C SER A 149 -20.98 0.04 -1.87
N ASP A 150 -20.64 -0.23 -3.14
CA ASP A 150 -20.83 -1.51 -3.80
C ASP A 150 -19.55 -2.37 -3.89
N TYR A 151 -18.42 -1.89 -3.33
CA TYR A 151 -17.14 -2.58 -3.41
C TYR A 151 -17.18 -4.01 -2.85
N GLU A 152 -17.67 -4.18 -1.63
CA GLU A 152 -17.70 -5.49 -0.97
C GLU A 152 -18.61 -6.48 -1.73
N GLN A 153 -19.74 -5.99 -2.27
CA GLN A 153 -20.62 -6.82 -3.07
C GLN A 153 -19.94 -7.23 -4.39
N ARG A 154 -19.30 -6.29 -5.10
CA ARG A 154 -18.56 -6.60 -6.33
C ARG A 154 -17.41 -7.57 -6.08
N LEU A 155 -16.67 -7.40 -5.01
CA LEU A 155 -15.60 -8.35 -4.65
C LEU A 155 -16.15 -9.75 -4.37
N ALA A 156 -17.33 -9.86 -3.72
CA ALA A 156 -17.94 -11.14 -3.36
C ALA A 156 -18.58 -11.86 -4.56
N ASP A 157 -19.31 -11.12 -5.41
CA ASP A 157 -20.24 -11.69 -6.40
C ASP A 157 -19.65 -11.75 -7.83
N ASP A 158 -18.52 -11.06 -8.09
CA ASP A 158 -17.92 -11.04 -9.43
C ASP A 158 -17.18 -12.36 -9.74
N ASP A 159 -17.75 -13.18 -10.59
CA ASP A 159 -17.18 -14.48 -11.03
C ASP A 159 -15.78 -14.35 -11.67
N ALA A 160 -15.42 -13.17 -12.16
CA ALA A 160 -14.08 -12.94 -12.71
C ALA A 160 -13.01 -12.75 -11.62
N VAL A 161 -13.38 -12.57 -10.35
CA VAL A 161 -12.46 -12.58 -9.23
C VAL A 161 -12.32 -14.02 -8.71
N PRO A 162 -11.15 -14.67 -8.85
CA PRO A 162 -10.98 -16.03 -8.38
C PRO A 162 -11.23 -16.18 -6.88
N ALA A 163 -11.95 -17.22 -6.47
CA ALA A 163 -12.30 -17.47 -5.06
C ALA A 163 -11.08 -17.48 -4.12
N ARG A 164 -9.94 -18.01 -4.60
CA ARG A 164 -8.68 -18.02 -3.85
C ARG A 164 -8.15 -16.60 -3.57
N LEU A 165 -8.30 -15.67 -4.52
CA LEU A 165 -7.86 -14.28 -4.33
C LEU A 165 -8.82 -13.53 -3.40
N ARG A 166 -10.14 -13.80 -3.48
CA ARG A 166 -11.10 -13.29 -2.49
C ARG A 166 -10.73 -13.72 -1.06
N ALA A 167 -10.36 -14.98 -0.89
CA ALA A 167 -9.92 -15.49 0.42
C ALA A 167 -8.66 -14.79 0.94
N VAL A 168 -7.66 -14.57 0.06
CA VAL A 168 -6.43 -13.84 0.41
C VAL A 168 -6.74 -12.39 0.80
N ILE A 169 -7.59 -11.70 0.03
CA ILE A 169 -8.02 -10.33 0.32
C ILE A 169 -8.73 -10.29 1.69
N GLY A 170 -9.69 -11.19 1.92
CA GLY A 170 -10.41 -11.26 3.19
C GLY A 170 -9.49 -11.50 4.39
N TYR A 171 -8.45 -12.32 4.22
CA TYR A 171 -7.45 -12.58 5.26
C TYR A 171 -6.55 -11.36 5.51
N ALA A 172 -6.05 -10.72 4.45
CA ALA A 172 -5.24 -9.51 4.55
C ALA A 172 -6.02 -8.33 5.15
N CYS A 173 -7.31 -8.21 4.82
CA CYS A 173 -8.20 -7.13 5.26
C CYS A 173 -8.94 -7.45 6.57
N ALA A 174 -8.53 -8.45 7.35
CA ALA A 174 -9.13 -8.72 8.65
C ALA A 174 -9.08 -7.46 9.54
N PHE A 175 -10.19 -7.16 10.24
CA PHE A 175 -10.29 -5.97 11.09
C PHE A 175 -9.21 -5.96 12.17
N GLU A 176 -9.04 -7.08 12.87
CA GLU A 176 -8.01 -7.24 13.90
C GLU A 176 -6.64 -7.52 13.25
N PRO A 177 -5.60 -6.71 13.53
CA PRO A 177 -4.26 -6.93 12.98
C PRO A 177 -3.70 -8.32 13.28
N SER A 178 -4.02 -8.91 14.45
CA SER A 178 -3.57 -10.25 14.85
C SER A 178 -4.06 -11.39 13.96
N LYS A 179 -5.11 -11.15 13.18
CA LYS A 179 -5.71 -12.11 12.24
C LYS A 179 -5.16 -11.98 10.83
N ARG A 180 -4.31 -11.00 10.57
CA ARG A 180 -3.67 -10.79 9.25
C ARG A 180 -2.37 -11.58 9.14
N PRO A 181 -1.90 -11.88 7.90
CA PRO A 181 -0.56 -12.44 7.67
C PRO A 181 0.54 -11.55 8.26
N GLN A 182 1.70 -12.18 8.57
CA GLN A 182 2.91 -11.47 9.02
C GLN A 182 3.95 -11.45 7.91
#